data_5172ba269f846fb74055df0d63ad6916
#
_entry.id   5172ba269f846fb74055df0d63ad6916
#
_cell.length_a   1.000
_cell.length_b   1.000
_cell.length_c   1.000
_cell.angle_alpha   90.00
_cell.angle_beta   90.00
_cell.angle_gamma   90.00
#
_symmetry.space_group_name_H-M   'P 1'
#
loop_
_entity.id
_entity.type
_entity.pdbx_description
1 polymer ?
#
loop_
_entity_poly.entity_id
_entity_poly.type
_entity_poly.pdbx_seq_one_letter_code
_entity_poly.pdbx_strand_id
1 'polypeptide(L)'
;YEEIKVTDNYALARKADSRLGEEYLILWGVLSDGSTIYMRSALESIRESADITNKFMELVGIFAALVCFVIIVFVSRTISRPIREITEISKKMSELDFEAKYTPHSNDSMEIAELGQHMNALSETLEETISELKSANIELEQDIRKKEEIDEMRKEFLSNVSHELKTPLALISGYAEGLKEGVMEDEESRNYYCEVIMDESDKMNTMVKKLLTLNQLEFGNDVVEISRFDMTELVKGVIESSSLLMEQNGISIKFEQKEPIYVWGDEFEVEEVITNYLSNAIHYAKNEKLIEISFEQRDAVLRTKVFNTGDQIPEDELDKVWIKFYKVDKARTREYGGSGIGLSIVKAIMDSFHQQCGVVNHDNGVEFWMELETNS
;
A
#
# COMPACT_ATOMS: atom_id res chain seq x y z
N TYR A 1 41.35 -78.16 58.61
CA TYR A 1 39.97 -78.08 59.20
C TYR A 1 39.70 -76.66 59.44
N GLU A 2 38.82 -76.00 58.67
CA GLU A 2 38.48 -74.63 58.86
C GLU A 2 37.01 -74.56 59.29
N GLU A 3 36.77 -74.13 60.54
CA GLU A 3 35.42 -73.97 61.06
C GLU A 3 34.78 -72.67 60.49
N ILE A 4 33.61 -72.79 59.80
CA ILE A 4 32.92 -71.66 59.22
C ILE A 4 31.90 -71.10 60.21
N LYS A 5 31.18 -72.00 60.95
CA LYS A 5 30.16 -71.62 61.91
C LYS A 5 29.97 -72.74 62.92
N VAL A 6 30.07 -72.39 64.18
CA VAL A 6 29.81 -73.28 65.29
C VAL A 6 28.70 -72.71 66.18
N THR A 7 27.70 -73.51 66.49
CA THR A 7 26.58 -73.17 67.36
C THR A 7 26.40 -74.34 68.36
N ASP A 8 25.64 -74.13 69.42
CA ASP A 8 25.46 -75.15 70.49
C ASP A 8 24.89 -76.49 69.95
N ASN A 9 24.18 -76.49 68.86
CA ASN A 9 23.51 -77.65 68.29
C ASN A 9 24.15 -78.18 66.97
N TYR A 10 24.94 -77.40 66.26
CA TYR A 10 25.59 -77.86 65.01
C TYR A 10 26.88 -77.11 64.73
N ALA A 11 27.74 -77.73 64.06
CA ALA A 11 28.95 -77.11 63.52
C ALA A 11 29.05 -77.32 62.01
N LEU A 12 29.42 -76.24 61.27
CA LEU A 12 29.69 -76.24 59.87
C LEU A 12 31.20 -75.99 59.66
N ALA A 13 31.87 -76.87 58.95
CA ALA A 13 33.29 -76.76 58.76
C ALA A 13 33.63 -77.12 57.29
N ARG A 14 34.73 -76.56 56.78
CA ARG A 14 35.40 -76.93 55.53
C ARG A 14 36.54 -77.89 55.86
N LYS A 15 36.54 -79.01 55.14
CA LYS A 15 37.57 -80.00 55.30
C LYS A 15 38.14 -80.39 53.94
N ALA A 16 39.45 -80.27 53.78
CA ALA A 16 40.15 -80.83 52.64
C ALA A 16 40.47 -82.36 52.90
N ASP A 17 40.10 -83.19 51.94
CA ASP A 17 40.49 -84.60 51.99
C ASP A 17 41.86 -84.74 51.34
N SER A 18 42.86 -85.01 52.10
CA SER A 18 44.25 -85.12 51.64
C SER A 18 44.52 -86.28 50.70
N ARG A 19 43.60 -87.23 50.57
CA ARG A 19 43.71 -88.36 49.69
C ARG A 19 43.06 -88.12 48.27
N LEU A 20 42.02 -87.33 48.23
CA LEU A 20 41.28 -87.07 47.05
C LEU A 20 41.51 -85.64 46.46
N GLY A 21 42.19 -84.78 47.26
CA GLY A 21 42.46 -83.41 46.85
C GLY A 21 41.19 -82.54 46.77
N GLU A 22 40.07 -83.04 47.28
CA GLU A 22 38.77 -82.35 47.18
C GLU A 22 38.44 -81.70 48.55
N GLU A 23 37.79 -80.54 48.48
CA GLU A 23 37.25 -79.82 49.67
C GLU A 23 35.79 -80.15 49.85
N TYR A 24 35.44 -80.44 51.12
CA TYR A 24 34.06 -80.76 51.48
C TYR A 24 33.58 -79.79 52.53
N LEU A 25 32.29 -79.40 52.40
CA LEU A 25 31.52 -78.77 53.38
C LEU A 25 30.89 -79.85 54.26
N ILE A 26 31.19 -79.83 55.55
CA ILE A 26 30.72 -80.83 56.53
C ILE A 26 29.83 -80.08 57.56
N LEU A 27 28.63 -80.58 57.65
CA LEU A 27 27.69 -80.18 58.72
C LEU A 27 27.54 -81.35 59.70
N TRP A 28 27.82 -81.18 60.95
CA TRP A 28 27.48 -82.17 61.95
C TRP A 28 26.74 -81.46 63.13
N GLY A 29 25.80 -82.15 63.70
CA GLY A 29 24.99 -81.63 64.80
C GLY A 29 24.30 -82.73 65.58
N VAL A 30 23.79 -82.36 66.71
CA VAL A 30 23.01 -83.24 67.61
C VAL A 30 21.56 -82.77 67.60
N LEU A 31 20.66 -83.67 67.27
CA LEU A 31 19.20 -83.43 67.32
C LEU A 31 18.68 -83.52 68.73
N SER A 32 17.51 -83.02 68.98
CA SER A 32 16.84 -83.01 70.32
C SER A 32 16.51 -84.40 70.88
N ASP A 33 16.55 -85.40 70.03
CA ASP A 33 16.36 -86.84 70.40
C ASP A 33 17.70 -87.53 70.75
N GLY A 34 18.81 -86.79 70.66
CA GLY A 34 20.16 -87.31 70.96
C GLY A 34 20.84 -87.96 69.74
N SER A 35 20.17 -88.00 68.56
CA SER A 35 20.77 -88.52 67.39
C SER A 35 21.74 -87.50 66.71
N THR A 36 22.77 -87.97 66.06
CA THR A 36 23.77 -87.11 65.44
C THR A 36 23.53 -87.17 63.92
N ILE A 37 23.45 -85.95 63.27
CA ILE A 37 23.44 -85.80 61.84
C ILE A 37 24.82 -85.43 61.36
N TYR A 38 25.19 -86.06 60.25
CA TYR A 38 26.43 -85.79 59.54
C TYR A 38 26.07 -85.64 58.08
N MET A 39 26.30 -84.47 57.54
CA MET A 39 26.07 -84.15 56.12
C MET A 39 27.40 -83.77 55.46
N ARG A 40 27.69 -84.28 54.32
CA ARG A 40 28.91 -83.94 53.56
C ARG A 40 28.54 -83.58 52.20
N SER A 41 29.00 -82.43 51.70
CA SER A 41 28.77 -81.96 50.31
C SER A 41 30.11 -81.51 49.72
N ALA A 42 30.39 -81.92 48.47
CA ALA A 42 31.60 -81.54 47.83
C ALA A 42 31.51 -80.03 47.49
N LEU A 43 32.53 -79.28 47.90
CA LEU A 43 32.55 -77.81 47.66
C LEU A 43 32.77 -77.54 46.15
N GLU A 44 33.45 -78.42 45.48
CA GLU A 44 33.69 -78.38 44.01
C GLU A 44 32.40 -78.48 43.20
N SER A 45 31.43 -79.32 43.59
CA SER A 45 30.12 -79.41 42.96
C SER A 45 29.31 -78.15 43.17
N ILE A 46 29.43 -77.49 44.32
CA ILE A 46 28.75 -76.23 44.57
C ILE A 46 29.40 -75.15 43.75
N ARG A 47 30.73 -75.11 43.64
CA ARG A 47 31.44 -74.14 42.78
C ARG A 47 31.13 -74.34 41.31
N GLU A 48 31.17 -75.59 40.83
CA GLU A 48 30.81 -75.86 39.48
C GLU A 48 29.39 -75.49 39.11
N SER A 49 28.39 -75.71 39.98
CA SER A 49 27.03 -75.29 39.85
C SER A 49 26.94 -73.76 39.84
N ALA A 50 27.69 -73.10 40.72
CA ALA A 50 27.76 -71.64 40.78
C ALA A 50 28.40 -71.06 39.51
N ASP A 51 29.49 -71.65 38.99
CA ASP A 51 30.13 -71.20 37.77
C ASP A 51 29.26 -71.37 36.52
N ILE A 52 28.56 -72.53 36.46
CA ILE A 52 27.55 -72.73 35.38
C ILE A 52 26.44 -71.69 35.46
N THR A 53 25.94 -71.41 36.64
CA THR A 53 24.90 -70.41 36.89
C THR A 53 25.39 -69.01 36.52
N ASN A 54 26.62 -68.66 36.94
CA ASN A 54 27.24 -67.37 36.61
C ASN A 54 27.44 -67.19 35.12
N LYS A 55 27.98 -68.19 34.40
CA LYS A 55 28.13 -68.17 32.92
C LYS A 55 26.79 -68.07 32.22
N PHE A 56 25.75 -68.76 32.72
CA PHE A 56 24.40 -68.64 32.19
C PHE A 56 23.84 -67.22 32.39
N MET A 57 23.98 -66.66 33.62
CA MET A 57 23.56 -65.30 33.87
C MET A 57 24.31 -64.23 33.08
N GLU A 58 25.63 -64.44 32.86
CA GLU A 58 26.44 -63.59 31.98
C GLU A 58 25.95 -63.65 30.52
N LEU A 59 25.68 -64.87 29.98
CA LEU A 59 25.11 -65.02 28.66
C LEU A 59 23.75 -64.36 28.52
N VAL A 60 22.85 -64.55 29.49
CA VAL A 60 21.51 -63.90 29.54
C VAL A 60 21.65 -62.41 29.62
N GLY A 61 22.59 -61.88 30.42
CA GLY A 61 22.88 -60.44 30.57
C GLY A 61 23.34 -59.84 29.23
N ILE A 62 24.27 -60.50 28.56
CA ILE A 62 24.75 -60.05 27.23
C ILE A 62 23.61 -60.09 26.20
N PHE A 63 22.82 -61.14 26.16
CA PHE A 63 21.65 -61.23 25.28
C PHE A 63 20.62 -60.15 25.56
N ALA A 64 20.29 -59.95 26.81
CA ALA A 64 19.36 -58.89 27.23
C ALA A 64 19.89 -57.48 26.84
N ALA A 65 21.18 -57.23 27.07
CA ALA A 65 21.82 -55.97 26.63
C ALA A 65 21.74 -55.74 25.12
N LEU A 66 21.98 -56.83 24.34
CA LEU A 66 21.88 -56.76 22.89
C LEU A 66 20.47 -56.47 22.43
N VAL A 67 19.47 -57.14 22.98
CA VAL A 67 18.06 -56.87 22.71
C VAL A 67 17.68 -55.42 23.06
N CYS A 68 18.08 -54.94 24.23
CA CYS A 68 17.86 -53.55 24.65
C CYS A 68 18.53 -52.57 23.67
N PHE A 69 19.74 -52.83 23.24
CA PHE A 69 20.46 -52.01 22.27
C PHE A 69 19.67 -51.92 20.95
N VAL A 70 19.18 -53.05 20.40
CA VAL A 70 18.40 -53.09 19.18
C VAL A 70 17.11 -52.27 19.34
N ILE A 71 16.40 -52.42 20.49
CA ILE A 71 15.18 -51.64 20.78
C ILE A 71 15.49 -50.15 20.84
N ILE A 72 16.56 -49.74 21.54
CA ILE A 72 16.98 -48.34 21.65
C ILE A 72 17.26 -47.74 20.24
N VAL A 73 18.02 -48.46 19.41
CA VAL A 73 18.34 -48.01 18.05
C VAL A 73 17.05 -47.93 17.20
N PHE A 74 16.16 -48.87 17.34
CA PHE A 74 14.86 -48.84 16.64
C PHE A 74 14.01 -47.64 17.06
N VAL A 75 13.77 -47.47 18.35
CA VAL A 75 12.99 -46.32 18.89
C VAL A 75 13.63 -44.97 18.52
N SER A 76 14.97 -44.92 18.64
CA SER A 76 15.69 -43.67 18.28
C SER A 76 15.49 -43.31 16.82
N ARG A 77 15.53 -44.24 15.89
CA ARG A 77 15.41 -44.00 14.44
C ARG A 77 13.97 -43.76 14.00
N THR A 78 13.03 -44.50 14.61
CA THR A 78 11.61 -44.50 14.17
C THR A 78 10.79 -43.40 14.85
N ILE A 79 11.18 -42.93 16.04
CA ILE A 79 10.38 -42.02 16.81
C ILE A 79 11.16 -40.73 17.17
N SER A 80 12.32 -40.88 17.85
CA SER A 80 12.98 -39.72 18.43
C SER A 80 13.57 -38.77 17.40
N ARG A 81 14.18 -39.28 16.33
CA ARG A 81 14.79 -38.48 15.29
C ARG A 81 13.78 -37.68 14.47
N PRO A 82 12.70 -38.29 13.93
CA PRO A 82 11.70 -37.56 13.18
C PRO A 82 10.97 -36.49 14.01
N ILE A 83 10.67 -36.79 15.27
CA ILE A 83 10.05 -35.80 16.17
C ILE A 83 10.97 -34.58 16.34
N ARG A 84 12.26 -34.79 16.48
CA ARG A 84 13.23 -33.70 16.58
C ARG A 84 13.28 -32.86 15.30
N GLU A 85 13.24 -33.48 14.15
CA GLU A 85 13.20 -32.79 12.84
C GLU A 85 11.93 -31.90 12.74
N ILE A 86 10.75 -32.44 13.08
CA ILE A 86 9.49 -31.68 13.10
C ILE A 86 9.59 -30.51 14.10
N THR A 87 10.21 -30.73 15.24
CA THR A 87 10.41 -29.66 16.25
C THR A 87 11.30 -28.53 15.72
N GLU A 88 12.38 -28.87 15.01
CA GLU A 88 13.27 -27.89 14.37
C GLU A 88 12.55 -27.10 13.26
N ILE A 89 11.73 -27.76 12.45
CA ILE A 89 10.88 -27.12 11.45
C ILE A 89 9.89 -26.15 12.12
N SER A 90 9.20 -26.59 13.17
CA SER A 90 8.28 -25.74 13.94
C SER A 90 8.96 -24.50 14.50
N LYS A 91 10.22 -24.65 14.98
CA LYS A 91 11.01 -23.51 15.44
C LYS A 91 11.32 -22.54 14.31
N LYS A 92 11.76 -23.00 13.15
CA LYS A 92 12.01 -22.18 11.98
C LYS A 92 10.74 -21.43 11.51
N MET A 93 9.60 -22.12 11.49
CA MET A 93 8.32 -21.48 11.18
C MET A 93 7.99 -20.34 12.17
N SER A 94 8.32 -20.47 13.46
CA SER A 94 8.15 -19.40 14.43
C SER A 94 9.06 -18.19 14.18
N GLU A 95 10.16 -18.38 13.46
CA GLU A 95 11.08 -17.35 13.00
C GLU A 95 10.73 -16.83 11.58
N LEU A 96 9.56 -17.25 11.04
CA LEU A 96 9.06 -16.93 9.68
C LEU A 96 9.91 -17.52 8.54
N ASP A 97 10.68 -18.59 8.82
CA ASP A 97 11.37 -19.41 7.82
C ASP A 97 10.47 -20.59 7.45
N PHE A 98 9.80 -20.51 6.30
CA PHE A 98 8.88 -21.52 5.78
C PHE A 98 9.51 -22.46 4.75
N GLU A 99 10.80 -22.30 4.41
CA GLU A 99 11.47 -23.13 3.40
C GLU A 99 11.69 -24.57 3.90
N ALA A 100 11.84 -24.74 5.22
CA ALA A 100 12.06 -26.04 5.83
C ALA A 100 10.79 -26.88 5.81
N LYS A 101 10.79 -27.97 5.02
CA LYS A 101 9.68 -28.92 4.92
C LYS A 101 10.10 -30.29 5.46
N TYR A 102 9.19 -30.98 6.13
CA TYR A 102 9.39 -32.37 6.56
C TYR A 102 9.29 -33.31 5.36
N THR A 103 10.28 -34.21 5.19
CA THR A 103 10.24 -35.25 4.20
C THR A 103 10.12 -36.62 4.90
N PRO A 104 9.03 -37.37 4.67
CA PRO A 104 8.85 -38.68 5.30
C PRO A 104 9.99 -39.63 4.97
N HIS A 105 10.50 -40.33 6.00
CA HIS A 105 11.52 -41.38 5.84
C HIS A 105 10.84 -42.73 5.76
N SER A 106 11.49 -43.71 5.11
CA SER A 106 10.93 -45.06 4.93
C SER A 106 10.67 -45.83 6.24
N ASN A 107 11.25 -45.39 7.35
CA ASN A 107 11.13 -46.01 8.66
C ASN A 107 10.24 -45.22 9.64
N ASP A 108 9.63 -44.15 9.19
CA ASP A 108 8.74 -43.37 10.04
C ASP A 108 7.43 -44.14 10.32
N SER A 109 6.88 -43.95 11.52
CA SER A 109 5.54 -44.44 11.75
C SER A 109 4.51 -43.63 10.95
N MET A 110 3.37 -44.23 10.65
CA MET A 110 2.32 -43.60 9.86
C MET A 110 1.85 -42.28 10.51
N GLU A 111 1.76 -42.24 11.83
CA GLU A 111 1.35 -41.09 12.61
C GLU A 111 2.36 -39.93 12.51
N ILE A 112 3.67 -40.25 12.51
CA ILE A 112 4.73 -39.25 12.37
C ILE A 112 4.75 -38.68 10.95
N ALA A 113 4.59 -39.53 9.95
CA ALA A 113 4.52 -39.10 8.55
C ALA A 113 3.32 -38.17 8.31
N GLU A 114 2.15 -38.51 8.87
CA GLU A 114 0.94 -37.69 8.83
C GLU A 114 1.11 -36.35 9.56
N LEU A 115 1.72 -36.36 10.75
CA LEU A 115 2.06 -35.15 11.49
C LEU A 115 3.00 -34.22 10.67
N GLY A 116 4.00 -34.80 10.02
CA GLY A 116 4.91 -34.04 9.17
C GLY A 116 4.20 -33.42 7.95
N GLN A 117 3.28 -34.15 7.32
CA GLN A 117 2.46 -33.63 6.23
C GLN A 117 1.55 -32.48 6.68
N HIS A 118 0.88 -32.61 7.82
CA HIS A 118 0.06 -31.54 8.38
C HIS A 118 0.91 -30.30 8.74
N MET A 119 2.12 -30.52 9.23
CA MET A 119 3.07 -29.43 9.49
C MET A 119 3.46 -28.69 8.21
N ASN A 120 3.70 -29.42 7.12
CA ASN A 120 3.98 -28.81 5.82
C ASN A 120 2.79 -28.00 5.30
N ALA A 121 1.58 -28.56 5.37
CA ALA A 121 0.36 -27.86 4.95
C ALA A 121 0.12 -26.58 5.80
N LEU A 122 0.35 -26.65 7.10
CA LEU A 122 0.26 -25.46 7.99
C LEU A 122 1.31 -24.41 7.59
N SER A 123 2.54 -24.84 7.27
CA SER A 123 3.59 -23.95 6.80
C SER A 123 3.20 -23.21 5.52
N GLU A 124 2.62 -23.90 4.54
CA GLU A 124 2.13 -23.32 3.28
C GLU A 124 0.99 -22.31 3.53
N THR A 125 -0.01 -22.71 4.30
CA THR A 125 -1.13 -21.81 4.63
C THR A 125 -0.66 -20.54 5.35
N LEU A 126 0.30 -20.66 6.28
CA LEU A 126 0.86 -19.49 6.98
C LEU A 126 1.63 -18.59 6.03
N GLU A 127 2.45 -19.17 5.15
CA GLU A 127 3.22 -18.41 4.15
C GLU A 127 2.30 -17.62 3.21
N GLU A 128 1.24 -18.27 2.67
CA GLU A 128 0.22 -17.64 1.85
C GLU A 128 -0.49 -16.51 2.62
N THR A 129 -0.98 -16.79 3.82
CA THR A 129 -1.70 -15.80 4.64
C THR A 129 -0.83 -14.58 4.97
N ILE A 130 0.45 -14.79 5.28
CA ILE A 130 1.39 -13.68 5.54
C ILE A 130 1.66 -12.88 4.27
N SER A 131 1.77 -13.54 3.11
CA SER A 131 1.95 -12.87 1.83
C SER A 131 0.73 -12.01 1.47
N GLU A 132 -0.48 -12.55 1.63
CA GLU A 132 -1.73 -11.81 1.42
C GLU A 132 -1.87 -10.62 2.37
N LEU A 133 -1.56 -10.82 3.66
CA LEU A 133 -1.59 -9.74 4.65
C LEU A 133 -0.60 -8.62 4.31
N LYS A 134 0.62 -8.96 3.87
CA LYS A 134 1.61 -7.96 3.45
C LYS A 134 1.13 -7.19 2.23
N SER A 135 0.55 -7.87 1.23
CA SER A 135 0.02 -7.22 0.03
C SER A 135 -1.13 -6.28 0.37
N ALA A 136 -2.10 -6.74 1.18
CA ALA A 136 -3.22 -5.92 1.63
C ALA A 136 -2.75 -4.70 2.47
N ASN A 137 -1.71 -4.87 3.29
CA ASN A 137 -1.16 -3.75 4.07
C ASN A 137 -0.50 -2.69 3.18
N ILE A 138 0.23 -3.11 2.13
CA ILE A 138 0.83 -2.18 1.16
C ILE A 138 -0.27 -1.40 0.41
N GLU A 139 -1.33 -2.08 -0.02
CA GLU A 139 -2.47 -1.45 -0.69
C GLU A 139 -3.17 -0.44 0.24
N LEU A 140 -3.42 -0.82 1.50
CA LEU A 140 -4.02 0.07 2.50
C LEU A 140 -3.15 1.31 2.78
N GLU A 141 -1.83 1.15 2.88
CA GLU A 141 -0.92 2.29 3.05
C GLU A 141 -0.95 3.24 1.85
N GLN A 142 -1.06 2.71 0.62
CA GLN A 142 -1.21 3.54 -0.59
C GLN A 142 -2.55 4.30 -0.59
N ASP A 143 -3.62 3.65 -0.18
CA ASP A 143 -4.95 4.28 -0.08
C ASP A 143 -5.00 5.36 0.99
N ILE A 144 -4.35 5.14 2.13
CA ILE A 144 -4.23 6.15 3.19
C ILE A 144 -3.49 7.38 2.65
N ARG A 145 -2.34 7.20 1.99
CA ARG A 145 -1.58 8.33 1.41
C ARG A 145 -2.39 9.12 0.40
N LYS A 146 -3.10 8.42 -0.51
CA LYS A 146 -3.98 9.10 -1.47
C LYS A 146 -5.08 9.90 -0.78
N LYS A 147 -5.69 9.37 0.29
CA LYS A 147 -6.69 10.08 1.07
C LYS A 147 -6.11 11.31 1.79
N GLU A 148 -4.91 11.19 2.34
CA GLU A 148 -4.22 12.32 2.98
C GLU A 148 -3.91 13.43 1.97
N GLU A 149 -3.41 13.10 0.78
CA GLU A 149 -3.17 14.05 -0.31
C GLU A 149 -4.46 14.78 -0.73
N ILE A 150 -5.56 14.04 -0.89
CA ILE A 150 -6.87 14.61 -1.21
C ILE A 150 -7.35 15.54 -0.09
N ASP A 151 -7.17 15.18 1.17
CA ASP A 151 -7.61 15.97 2.32
C ASP A 151 -6.80 17.27 2.47
N GLU A 152 -5.49 17.21 2.19
CA GLU A 152 -4.63 18.40 2.14
C GLU A 152 -5.02 19.33 0.99
N MET A 153 -5.23 18.81 -0.22
CA MET A 153 -5.71 19.60 -1.36
C MET A 153 -7.08 20.25 -1.06
N ARG A 154 -7.97 19.54 -0.38
CA ARG A 154 -9.29 20.08 0.03
C ARG A 154 -9.16 21.21 1.06
N LYS A 155 -8.27 21.09 2.04
CA LYS A 155 -8.01 22.14 3.04
C LYS A 155 -7.43 23.38 2.38
N GLU A 156 -6.46 23.21 1.48
CA GLU A 156 -5.87 24.32 0.73
C GLU A 156 -6.93 25.02 -0.15
N PHE A 157 -7.75 24.25 -0.87
CA PHE A 157 -8.87 24.77 -1.65
C PHE A 157 -9.81 25.62 -0.82
N LEU A 158 -10.30 25.11 0.33
CA LEU A 158 -11.20 25.85 1.22
C LEU A 158 -10.56 27.13 1.78
N SER A 159 -9.26 27.08 2.10
CA SER A 159 -8.51 28.26 2.54
C SER A 159 -8.46 29.32 1.43
N ASN A 160 -8.14 28.91 0.21
CA ASN A 160 -8.03 29.81 -0.93
C ASN A 160 -9.38 30.42 -1.31
N VAL A 161 -10.47 29.63 -1.32
CA VAL A 161 -11.85 30.12 -1.50
C VAL A 161 -12.18 31.19 -0.47
N SER A 162 -11.88 30.91 0.80
CA SER A 162 -12.17 31.85 1.89
C SER A 162 -11.42 33.16 1.72
N HIS A 163 -10.16 33.12 1.29
CA HIS A 163 -9.36 34.31 1.04
C HIS A 163 -9.86 35.12 -0.16
N GLU A 164 -10.17 34.47 -1.28
CA GLU A 164 -10.64 35.15 -2.51
C GLU A 164 -12.06 35.74 -2.35
N LEU A 165 -12.90 35.15 -1.48
CA LEU A 165 -14.22 35.72 -1.14
C LEU A 165 -14.15 36.86 -0.10
N LYS A 166 -13.19 36.83 0.83
CA LYS A 166 -13.08 37.83 1.89
C LYS A 166 -12.73 39.23 1.35
N THR A 167 -11.92 39.30 0.31
CA THR A 167 -11.45 40.57 -0.28
C THR A 167 -12.60 41.35 -0.90
N PRO A 168 -13.39 40.82 -1.86
CA PRO A 168 -14.53 41.55 -2.43
C PRO A 168 -15.62 41.87 -1.36
N LEU A 169 -15.85 40.95 -0.43
CA LEU A 169 -16.79 41.18 0.66
C LEU A 169 -16.39 42.37 1.55
N ALA A 170 -15.09 42.52 1.85
CA ALA A 170 -14.58 43.63 2.60
C ALA A 170 -14.75 44.98 1.84
N LEU A 171 -14.51 44.96 0.51
CA LEU A 171 -14.75 46.14 -0.35
C LEU A 171 -16.24 46.54 -0.37
N ILE A 172 -17.14 45.57 -0.63
CA ILE A 172 -18.58 45.80 -0.62
C ILE A 172 -19.01 46.39 0.73
N SER A 173 -18.56 45.82 1.85
CA SER A 173 -18.90 46.30 3.19
C SER A 173 -18.37 47.70 3.44
N GLY A 174 -17.13 48.00 3.06
CA GLY A 174 -16.51 49.30 3.25
C GLY A 174 -17.18 50.42 2.43
N TYR A 175 -17.47 50.14 1.14
CA TYR A 175 -18.19 51.11 0.30
C TYR A 175 -19.64 51.31 0.73
N ALA A 176 -20.34 50.26 1.17
CA ALA A 176 -21.68 50.33 1.71
C ALA A 176 -21.73 51.11 3.03
N GLU A 177 -20.72 50.96 3.90
CA GLU A 177 -20.59 51.75 5.13
C GLU A 177 -20.34 53.21 4.82
N GLY A 178 -19.46 53.53 3.87
CA GLY A 178 -19.22 54.91 3.39
C GLY A 178 -20.48 55.58 2.84
N LEU A 179 -21.33 54.87 2.08
CA LEU A 179 -22.62 55.34 1.61
C LEU A 179 -23.58 55.59 2.77
N LYS A 180 -23.63 54.71 3.77
CA LYS A 180 -24.51 54.82 4.94
C LYS A 180 -24.14 55.98 5.84
N GLU A 181 -22.85 56.24 6.04
CA GLU A 181 -22.37 57.36 6.88
C GLU A 181 -22.47 58.72 6.19
N GLY A 182 -22.86 58.76 4.91
CA GLY A 182 -23.03 60.01 4.17
C GLY A 182 -21.75 60.79 3.94
N VAL A 183 -20.59 60.05 3.88
CA VAL A 183 -19.27 60.66 3.69
C VAL A 183 -19.16 61.34 2.32
N MET A 184 -20.03 61.00 1.37
CA MET A 184 -20.06 61.53 0.00
C MET A 184 -21.18 62.58 -0.16
N GLU A 185 -20.80 63.80 -0.39
CA GLU A 185 -21.75 64.91 -0.59
C GLU A 185 -22.25 65.05 -2.03
N ASP A 186 -21.46 64.55 -3.02
CA ASP A 186 -21.78 64.61 -4.44
C ASP A 186 -22.36 63.33 -5.00
N GLU A 187 -23.17 63.46 -6.05
CA GLU A 187 -23.88 62.37 -6.70
C GLU A 187 -22.90 61.43 -7.49
N GLU A 188 -21.83 61.99 -8.02
CA GLU A 188 -20.85 61.25 -8.81
C GLU A 188 -20.07 60.23 -7.93
N SER A 189 -19.63 60.67 -6.76
CA SER A 189 -18.98 59.81 -5.78
C SER A 189 -19.89 58.71 -5.23
N ARG A 190 -21.20 59.01 -5.02
CA ARG A 190 -22.18 58.00 -4.62
C ARG A 190 -22.41 56.97 -5.71
N ASN A 191 -22.51 57.40 -6.96
CA ASN A 191 -22.66 56.47 -8.09
C ASN A 191 -21.41 55.56 -8.25
N TYR A 192 -20.22 56.14 -8.11
CA TYR A 192 -18.97 55.37 -8.13
C TYR A 192 -18.95 54.24 -7.05
N TYR A 193 -19.39 54.57 -5.80
CA TYR A 193 -19.47 53.59 -4.72
C TYR A 193 -20.45 52.46 -5.05
N CYS A 194 -21.61 52.82 -5.62
CA CYS A 194 -22.59 51.82 -6.07
C CYS A 194 -22.05 50.95 -7.18
N GLU A 195 -21.34 51.53 -8.17
CA GLU A 195 -20.69 50.78 -9.25
C GLU A 195 -19.66 49.77 -8.70
N VAL A 196 -18.80 50.19 -7.77
CA VAL A 196 -17.82 49.29 -7.16
C VAL A 196 -18.51 48.14 -6.42
N ILE A 197 -19.60 48.41 -5.68
CA ILE A 197 -20.35 47.35 -5.00
C ILE A 197 -20.97 46.36 -6.01
N MET A 198 -21.52 46.86 -7.10
CA MET A 198 -22.11 46.04 -8.16
C MET A 198 -21.02 45.18 -8.84
N ASP A 199 -19.89 45.76 -9.21
CA ASP A 199 -18.78 45.06 -9.84
C ASP A 199 -18.20 43.94 -8.97
N GLU A 200 -18.01 44.23 -7.68
CA GLU A 200 -17.50 43.21 -6.75
C GLU A 200 -18.52 42.09 -6.48
N SER A 201 -19.83 42.42 -6.49
CA SER A 201 -20.90 41.44 -6.38
C SER A 201 -20.95 40.51 -7.62
N ASP A 202 -20.79 41.08 -8.82
CA ASP A 202 -20.74 40.30 -10.07
C ASP A 202 -19.51 39.39 -10.17
N LYS A 203 -18.34 39.89 -9.73
CA LYS A 203 -17.12 39.08 -9.59
C LYS A 203 -17.34 37.91 -8.63
N MET A 204 -17.96 38.14 -7.46
CA MET A 204 -18.28 37.07 -6.51
C MET A 204 -19.24 36.04 -7.11
N ASN A 205 -20.32 36.50 -7.78
CA ASN A 205 -21.27 35.59 -8.42
C ASN A 205 -20.60 34.71 -9.50
N THR A 206 -19.74 35.30 -10.33
CA THR A 206 -18.94 34.58 -11.32
C THR A 206 -18.01 33.56 -10.67
N MET A 207 -17.35 33.95 -9.58
CA MET A 207 -16.47 33.04 -8.83
C MET A 207 -17.26 31.86 -8.25
N VAL A 208 -18.41 32.09 -7.62
CA VAL A 208 -19.27 31.04 -7.06
C VAL A 208 -19.73 30.07 -8.16
N LYS A 209 -20.15 30.58 -9.33
CA LYS A 209 -20.51 29.72 -10.47
C LYS A 209 -19.33 28.83 -10.89
N LYS A 210 -18.14 29.39 -11.07
CA LYS A 210 -16.93 28.63 -11.44
C LYS A 210 -16.56 27.57 -10.39
N LEU A 211 -16.74 27.85 -9.09
CA LEU A 211 -16.52 26.89 -8.01
C LEU A 211 -17.55 25.75 -8.05
N LEU A 212 -18.81 26.04 -8.36
CA LEU A 212 -19.83 25.01 -8.51
C LEU A 212 -19.55 24.10 -9.71
N THR A 213 -19.20 24.69 -10.86
CA THR A 213 -18.79 23.92 -12.06
C THR A 213 -17.59 23.01 -11.75
N LEU A 214 -16.54 23.56 -11.11
CA LEU A 214 -15.37 22.78 -10.74
C LEU A 214 -15.72 21.63 -9.77
N ASN A 215 -16.60 21.88 -8.79
CA ASN A 215 -17.05 20.85 -7.86
C ASN A 215 -17.87 19.75 -8.55
N GLN A 216 -18.71 20.12 -9.53
CA GLN A 216 -19.46 19.15 -10.34
C GLN A 216 -18.53 18.28 -11.19
N LEU A 217 -17.53 18.86 -11.85
CA LEU A 217 -16.55 18.13 -12.66
C LEU A 217 -15.67 17.19 -11.83
N GLU A 218 -15.31 17.54 -10.61
CA GLU A 218 -14.41 16.72 -9.77
C GLU A 218 -15.13 15.66 -8.94
N PHE A 219 -16.35 15.92 -8.50
CA PHE A 219 -17.09 15.08 -7.55
C PHE A 219 -18.49 14.70 -8.03
N GLY A 220 -18.95 15.28 -9.15
CA GLY A 220 -20.24 14.94 -9.76
C GLY A 220 -20.16 13.55 -10.40
N ASN A 221 -21.28 12.81 -10.33
CA ASN A 221 -21.50 11.60 -11.13
C ASN A 221 -22.17 11.94 -12.48
N ASP A 222 -22.00 13.17 -12.97
CA ASP A 222 -22.65 13.60 -14.18
C ASP A 222 -22.05 12.82 -15.37
N VAL A 223 -22.91 12.18 -16.11
CA VAL A 223 -22.53 11.47 -17.33
C VAL A 223 -22.25 12.53 -18.39
N VAL A 224 -20.99 12.63 -18.80
CA VAL A 224 -20.57 13.52 -19.90
C VAL A 224 -21.35 13.14 -21.15
N GLU A 225 -22.13 14.05 -21.71
CA GLU A 225 -22.89 13.84 -22.93
C GLU A 225 -22.01 14.06 -24.17
N ILE A 226 -21.21 13.06 -24.50
CA ILE A 226 -20.34 13.14 -25.68
C ILE A 226 -21.21 13.14 -26.95
N SER A 227 -21.16 14.23 -27.68
CA SER A 227 -21.82 14.43 -28.95
C SER A 227 -20.83 14.88 -30.03
N ARG A 228 -21.25 14.79 -31.29
CA ARG A 228 -20.45 15.29 -32.42
C ARG A 228 -20.92 16.68 -32.82
N PHE A 229 -20.04 17.68 -32.71
CA PHE A 229 -20.35 19.08 -33.02
C PHE A 229 -19.27 19.73 -33.90
N ASP A 230 -19.59 20.92 -34.43
CA ASP A 230 -18.68 21.71 -35.27
C ASP A 230 -17.82 22.66 -34.40
N MET A 231 -16.55 22.30 -34.23
CA MET A 231 -15.57 23.10 -33.47
C MET A 231 -15.31 24.48 -34.11
N THR A 232 -15.44 24.60 -35.44
CA THR A 232 -15.25 25.89 -36.13
C THR A 232 -16.36 26.85 -35.76
N GLU A 233 -17.61 26.40 -35.73
CA GLU A 233 -18.78 27.20 -35.33
C GLU A 233 -18.72 27.59 -33.85
N LEU A 234 -18.39 26.67 -33.00
CA LEU A 234 -18.22 26.92 -31.58
C LEU A 234 -17.17 28.02 -31.31
N VAL A 235 -15.98 27.92 -31.91
CA VAL A 235 -14.92 28.94 -31.72
C VAL A 235 -15.39 30.31 -32.25
N LYS A 236 -16.09 30.37 -33.39
CA LYS A 236 -16.65 31.62 -33.87
C LYS A 236 -17.67 32.23 -32.91
N GLY A 237 -18.54 31.43 -32.32
CA GLY A 237 -19.52 31.87 -31.32
C GLY A 237 -18.84 32.47 -30.09
N VAL A 238 -17.78 31.84 -29.59
CA VAL A 238 -17.01 32.35 -28.43
C VAL A 238 -16.27 33.65 -28.79
N ILE A 239 -15.72 33.76 -29.99
CA ILE A 239 -15.10 35.01 -30.49
C ILE A 239 -16.11 36.14 -30.54
N GLU A 240 -17.31 35.88 -31.14
CA GLU A 240 -18.36 36.87 -31.25
C GLU A 240 -18.86 37.36 -29.90
N SER A 241 -19.09 36.45 -28.97
CA SER A 241 -19.50 36.80 -27.57
C SER A 241 -18.47 37.64 -26.79
N SER A 242 -17.18 37.48 -27.14
CA SER A 242 -16.08 38.22 -26.51
C SER A 242 -15.68 39.50 -27.28
N SER A 243 -16.31 39.80 -28.41
CA SER A 243 -15.93 40.89 -29.34
C SER A 243 -15.90 42.29 -28.67
N LEU A 244 -16.91 42.60 -27.87
CA LEU A 244 -16.96 43.87 -27.13
C LEU A 244 -15.82 44.05 -26.17
N LEU A 245 -15.46 42.97 -25.43
CA LEU A 245 -14.37 42.99 -24.46
C LEU A 245 -13.00 43.15 -25.17
N MET A 246 -12.83 42.51 -26.34
CA MET A 246 -11.63 42.64 -27.15
C MET A 246 -11.49 44.08 -27.72
N GLU A 247 -12.57 44.66 -28.19
CA GLU A 247 -12.58 46.03 -28.70
C GLU A 247 -12.24 47.07 -27.59
N GLN A 248 -12.81 46.92 -26.39
CA GLN A 248 -12.51 47.75 -25.25
C GLN A 248 -11.03 47.68 -24.83
N ASN A 249 -10.40 46.53 -24.98
CA ASN A 249 -8.98 46.32 -24.62
C ASN A 249 -8.03 46.58 -25.80
N GLY A 250 -8.54 46.90 -27.00
CA GLY A 250 -7.77 47.16 -28.22
C GLY A 250 -7.03 45.91 -28.71
N ILE A 251 -7.68 44.73 -28.62
CA ILE A 251 -7.09 43.45 -28.98
C ILE A 251 -7.53 43.06 -30.38
N SER A 252 -6.57 42.60 -31.18
CA SER A 252 -6.83 42.04 -32.51
C SER A 252 -6.87 40.52 -32.42
N ILE A 253 -7.87 39.89 -33.01
CA ILE A 253 -7.97 38.44 -33.07
C ILE A 253 -7.83 37.94 -34.52
N LYS A 254 -7.09 36.85 -34.72
CA LYS A 254 -6.90 36.17 -35.98
C LYS A 254 -7.44 34.74 -35.89
N PHE A 255 -8.45 34.42 -36.71
CA PHE A 255 -8.98 33.07 -36.88
C PHE A 255 -9.35 32.87 -38.33
N GLU A 256 -8.58 32.08 -39.06
CA GLU A 256 -8.70 31.97 -40.52
C GLU A 256 -9.51 30.75 -40.98
N GLN A 257 -9.91 29.85 -40.05
CA GLN A 257 -10.62 28.63 -40.37
C GLN A 257 -12.05 28.94 -40.89
N LYS A 258 -12.36 28.44 -42.07
CA LYS A 258 -13.66 28.64 -42.71
C LYS A 258 -14.49 27.38 -42.83
N GLU A 259 -13.82 26.23 -43.04
CA GLU A 259 -14.47 24.94 -43.19
C GLU A 259 -14.82 24.32 -41.85
N PRO A 260 -15.99 23.65 -41.74
CA PRO A 260 -16.37 22.98 -40.50
C PRO A 260 -15.43 21.82 -40.20
N ILE A 261 -15.02 21.70 -38.92
CA ILE A 261 -14.28 20.56 -38.40
C ILE A 261 -15.06 19.97 -37.25
N TYR A 262 -15.46 18.71 -37.41
CA TYR A 262 -16.27 18.02 -36.42
C TYR A 262 -15.39 17.26 -35.43
N VAL A 263 -15.72 17.40 -34.16
CA VAL A 263 -15.04 16.72 -33.03
C VAL A 263 -16.06 16.03 -32.14
N TRP A 264 -15.57 15.14 -31.27
CA TRP A 264 -16.37 14.48 -30.24
C TRP A 264 -16.06 15.06 -28.87
N GLY A 265 -17.09 15.41 -28.11
CA GLY A 265 -17.01 15.97 -26.78
C GLY A 265 -18.38 16.45 -26.29
N ASP A 266 -18.43 17.02 -25.11
CA ASP A 266 -19.57 17.81 -24.65
C ASP A 266 -19.38 19.26 -25.13
N GLU A 267 -20.29 19.71 -25.99
CA GLU A 267 -20.20 21.01 -26.67
C GLU A 267 -20.15 22.16 -25.65
N PHE A 268 -20.94 22.09 -24.56
CA PHE A 268 -20.97 23.13 -23.52
C PHE A 268 -19.67 23.17 -22.71
N GLU A 269 -19.12 22.01 -22.37
CA GLU A 269 -17.85 21.94 -21.64
C GLU A 269 -16.68 22.41 -22.52
N VAL A 270 -16.68 22.09 -23.81
CA VAL A 270 -15.66 22.58 -24.76
C VAL A 270 -15.79 24.09 -24.98
N GLU A 271 -17.02 24.64 -25.04
CA GLU A 271 -17.24 26.09 -25.06
C GLU A 271 -16.63 26.76 -23.81
N GLU A 272 -16.81 26.18 -22.63
CA GLU A 272 -16.19 26.67 -21.39
C GLU A 272 -14.66 26.64 -21.47
N VAL A 273 -14.05 25.60 -22.06
CA VAL A 273 -12.58 25.53 -22.27
C VAL A 273 -12.11 26.68 -23.15
N ILE A 274 -12.74 26.90 -24.31
CA ILE A 274 -12.35 27.97 -25.24
C ILE A 274 -12.57 29.33 -24.61
N THR A 275 -13.67 29.53 -23.89
CA THR A 275 -13.97 30.76 -23.17
C THR A 275 -12.90 31.06 -22.11
N ASN A 276 -12.45 30.06 -21.36
CA ASN A 276 -11.38 30.25 -20.38
C ASN A 276 -10.03 30.57 -21.04
N TYR A 277 -9.68 29.91 -22.17
CA TYR A 277 -8.47 30.23 -22.91
C TYR A 277 -8.50 31.64 -23.51
N LEU A 278 -9.63 32.00 -24.14
CA LEU A 278 -9.80 33.32 -24.74
C LEU A 278 -9.82 34.44 -23.70
N SER A 279 -10.50 34.22 -22.57
CA SER A 279 -10.48 35.15 -21.44
C SER A 279 -9.06 35.38 -20.89
N ASN A 280 -8.27 34.31 -20.73
CA ASN A 280 -6.87 34.41 -20.33
C ASN A 280 -6.06 35.19 -21.40
N ALA A 281 -6.22 34.85 -22.67
CA ALA A 281 -5.54 35.52 -23.77
C ALA A 281 -5.84 37.03 -23.78
N ILE A 282 -7.09 37.43 -23.56
CA ILE A 282 -7.51 38.83 -23.48
C ILE A 282 -6.85 39.54 -22.30
N HIS A 283 -6.76 38.92 -21.13
CA HIS A 283 -6.16 39.52 -19.93
C HIS A 283 -4.65 39.67 -20.02
N TYR A 284 -3.97 38.73 -20.67
CA TYR A 284 -2.51 38.71 -20.72
C TYR A 284 -1.90 39.21 -22.02
N ALA A 285 -2.73 39.52 -23.04
CA ALA A 285 -2.25 40.09 -24.30
C ALA A 285 -1.55 41.44 -24.07
N LYS A 286 -0.33 41.55 -24.58
CA LYS A 286 0.52 42.76 -24.50
C LYS A 286 1.23 43.01 -25.82
N ASN A 287 1.96 44.13 -25.87
CA ASN A 287 2.72 44.55 -27.03
C ASN A 287 1.83 44.74 -28.25
N GLU A 288 1.82 43.76 -29.17
CA GLU A 288 1.02 43.79 -30.39
C GLU A 288 -0.48 43.57 -30.11
N LYS A 289 -0.85 43.10 -28.89
CA LYS A 289 -2.21 42.75 -28.48
C LYS A 289 -2.92 41.88 -29.49
N LEU A 290 -2.19 40.87 -29.97
CA LEU A 290 -2.69 39.89 -30.95
C LEU A 290 -3.06 38.59 -30.25
N ILE A 291 -4.23 38.09 -30.57
CA ILE A 291 -4.64 36.72 -30.25
C ILE A 291 -4.77 35.94 -31.55
N GLU A 292 -4.23 34.74 -31.62
CA GLU A 292 -4.37 33.85 -32.79
C GLU A 292 -4.95 32.53 -32.30
N ILE A 293 -6.08 32.12 -32.93
CA ILE A 293 -6.67 30.79 -32.74
C ILE A 293 -6.39 29.98 -34.01
N SER A 294 -5.89 28.77 -33.85
CA SER A 294 -5.55 27.89 -34.97
C SER A 294 -5.86 26.43 -34.63
N PHE A 295 -6.12 25.68 -35.71
CA PHE A 295 -6.36 24.25 -35.65
C PHE A 295 -5.22 23.50 -36.30
N GLU A 296 -4.76 22.45 -35.64
CA GLU A 296 -3.78 21.50 -36.16
C GLU A 296 -4.36 20.09 -36.09
N GLN A 297 -4.66 19.53 -37.26
CA GLN A 297 -5.16 18.16 -37.35
C GLN A 297 -4.00 17.18 -37.43
N ARG A 298 -3.96 16.21 -36.49
CA ARG A 298 -3.00 15.13 -36.46
C ARG A 298 -3.75 13.80 -36.39
N ASP A 299 -3.69 13.02 -37.44
CA ASP A 299 -4.40 11.73 -37.54
C ASP A 299 -5.90 11.86 -37.17
N ALA A 300 -6.30 11.25 -36.08
CA ALA A 300 -7.66 11.23 -35.53
C ALA A 300 -7.96 12.33 -34.49
N VAL A 301 -7.05 13.28 -34.30
CA VAL A 301 -7.13 14.28 -33.21
C VAL A 301 -7.02 15.68 -33.82
N LEU A 302 -7.88 16.59 -33.34
CA LEU A 302 -7.79 18.02 -33.59
C LEU A 302 -7.14 18.69 -32.38
N ARG A 303 -5.99 19.34 -32.55
CA ARG A 303 -5.40 20.23 -31.58
C ARG A 303 -5.85 21.66 -31.86
N THR A 304 -6.61 22.23 -30.94
CA THR A 304 -7.00 23.64 -30.94
C THR A 304 -6.00 24.43 -30.12
N LYS A 305 -5.47 25.51 -30.67
CA LYS A 305 -4.46 26.36 -30.09
C LYS A 305 -4.97 27.79 -29.94
N VAL A 306 -4.76 28.39 -28.79
CA VAL A 306 -5.04 29.81 -28.50
C VAL A 306 -3.75 30.46 -28.07
N PHE A 307 -3.15 31.23 -28.97
CA PHE A 307 -1.93 31.99 -28.74
C PHE A 307 -2.27 33.44 -28.43
N ASN A 308 -1.56 34.07 -27.51
CA ASN A 308 -1.57 35.51 -27.28
C ASN A 308 -0.16 36.08 -27.19
N THR A 309 0.04 37.25 -27.74
CA THR A 309 1.28 38.04 -27.53
C THR A 309 1.34 38.51 -26.09
N GLY A 310 2.53 38.47 -25.47
CA GLY A 310 2.72 38.91 -24.09
C GLY A 310 3.97 38.33 -23.43
N ASP A 311 4.02 38.44 -22.12
CA ASP A 311 5.14 37.89 -21.33
C ASP A 311 5.04 36.36 -21.27
N GLN A 312 6.19 35.69 -21.34
CA GLN A 312 6.28 34.24 -21.15
C GLN A 312 5.96 33.86 -19.70
N ILE A 313 5.44 32.66 -19.51
CA ILE A 313 5.30 32.05 -18.18
C ILE A 313 6.67 31.49 -17.78
N PRO A 314 7.18 31.73 -16.55
CA PRO A 314 8.42 31.10 -16.09
C PRO A 314 8.35 29.57 -16.24
N GLU A 315 9.47 28.96 -16.71
CA GLU A 315 9.48 27.52 -17.03
C GLU A 315 9.12 26.64 -15.82
N ASP A 316 9.53 27.04 -14.62
CA ASP A 316 9.23 26.36 -13.36
C ASP A 316 7.78 26.54 -12.89
N GLU A 317 6.98 27.36 -13.60
CA GLU A 317 5.58 27.64 -13.31
C GLU A 317 4.60 27.06 -14.34
N LEU A 318 5.09 26.55 -15.48
CA LEU A 318 4.24 25.99 -16.54
C LEU A 318 3.31 24.86 -16.06
N ASP A 319 3.80 23.98 -15.18
CA ASP A 319 3.01 22.92 -14.61
C ASP A 319 2.04 23.41 -13.52
N LYS A 320 2.35 24.55 -12.90
CA LYS A 320 1.57 25.09 -11.78
C LYS A 320 0.34 25.89 -12.22
N VAL A 321 0.31 26.36 -13.48
CA VAL A 321 -0.83 27.17 -13.98
C VAL A 321 -2.17 26.40 -13.96
N TRP A 322 -2.14 25.08 -13.89
CA TRP A 322 -3.31 24.21 -13.80
C TRP A 322 -3.82 24.02 -12.37
N ILE A 323 -3.04 24.47 -11.36
CA ILE A 323 -3.42 24.36 -9.95
C ILE A 323 -4.48 25.43 -9.62
N LYS A 324 -5.48 25.04 -8.85
CA LYS A 324 -6.58 25.91 -8.42
C LYS A 324 -6.05 27.12 -7.66
N PHE A 325 -6.56 28.31 -8.00
CA PHE A 325 -6.16 29.60 -7.42
C PHE A 325 -4.70 30.00 -7.63
N TYR A 326 -3.95 29.22 -8.41
CA TYR A 326 -2.57 29.58 -8.73
C TYR A 326 -2.54 30.79 -9.69
N LYS A 327 -1.63 31.72 -9.40
CA LYS A 327 -1.44 32.94 -10.17
C LYS A 327 0.06 33.18 -10.27
N VAL A 328 0.59 33.25 -11.48
CA VAL A 328 2.00 33.55 -11.77
C VAL A 328 2.40 34.90 -11.18
N ASP A 329 1.55 35.91 -11.25
CA ASP A 329 1.78 37.29 -10.81
C ASP A 329 0.74 37.72 -9.77
N LYS A 330 1.06 37.56 -8.47
CA LYS A 330 0.18 37.95 -7.35
C LYS A 330 -0.10 39.46 -7.25
N ALA A 331 0.79 40.30 -7.78
CA ALA A 331 0.70 41.75 -7.71
C ALA A 331 -0.23 42.35 -8.78
N ARG A 332 -0.23 41.81 -9.97
CA ARG A 332 -0.99 42.29 -11.15
C ARG A 332 -2.44 41.88 -11.17
N THR A 333 -2.75 40.75 -10.57
CA THR A 333 -4.10 40.16 -10.60
C THR A 333 -5.13 40.92 -9.76
N ARG A 334 -4.70 41.85 -8.91
CA ARG A 334 -5.62 42.75 -8.18
C ARG A 334 -6.28 43.79 -9.09
N GLU A 335 -5.61 44.16 -10.17
CA GLU A 335 -6.12 45.16 -11.13
C GLU A 335 -7.11 44.56 -12.14
N TYR A 336 -6.97 43.26 -12.50
CA TYR A 336 -7.72 42.64 -13.58
C TYR A 336 -8.60 41.43 -13.20
N GLY A 337 -8.70 41.08 -11.91
CA GLY A 337 -9.79 40.25 -11.36
C GLY A 337 -9.80 38.75 -11.67
N GLY A 338 -8.70 38.17 -12.15
CA GLY A 338 -8.63 36.72 -12.40
C GLY A 338 -8.70 35.87 -11.15
N SER A 339 -9.67 34.94 -11.05
CA SER A 339 -9.88 34.07 -9.88
C SER A 339 -8.82 32.95 -9.74
N GLY A 340 -8.02 32.67 -10.78
CA GLY A 340 -7.09 31.54 -10.81
C GLY A 340 -7.79 30.16 -10.88
N ILE A 341 -9.08 30.12 -11.25
CA ILE A 341 -9.86 28.88 -11.34
C ILE A 341 -10.02 28.43 -12.82
N GLY A 342 -9.94 29.35 -13.80
CA GLY A 342 -10.26 29.06 -15.19
C GLY A 342 -9.45 27.91 -15.81
N LEU A 343 -8.13 27.91 -15.63
CA LEU A 343 -7.27 26.83 -16.15
C LEU A 343 -7.45 25.49 -15.40
N SER A 344 -7.81 25.53 -14.11
CA SER A 344 -8.15 24.29 -13.40
C SER A 344 -9.50 23.70 -13.84
N ILE A 345 -10.45 24.51 -14.28
CA ILE A 345 -11.67 24.03 -14.96
C ILE A 345 -11.30 23.36 -16.28
N VAL A 346 -10.48 24.01 -17.10
CA VAL A 346 -9.99 23.40 -18.35
C VAL A 346 -9.37 22.03 -18.08
N LYS A 347 -8.48 21.94 -17.12
CA LYS A 347 -7.83 20.68 -16.75
C LYS A 347 -8.85 19.62 -16.33
N ALA A 348 -9.83 19.98 -15.49
CA ALA A 348 -10.87 19.05 -15.05
C ALA A 348 -11.74 18.54 -16.20
N ILE A 349 -12.14 19.43 -17.14
CA ILE A 349 -12.90 19.05 -18.35
C ILE A 349 -12.08 18.11 -19.22
N MET A 350 -10.82 18.45 -19.51
CA MET A 350 -9.99 17.62 -20.39
C MET A 350 -9.67 16.26 -19.76
N ASP A 351 -9.50 16.19 -18.44
CA ASP A 351 -9.33 14.94 -17.70
C ASP A 351 -10.61 14.08 -17.72
N SER A 352 -11.81 14.69 -17.64
CA SER A 352 -13.09 13.97 -17.76
C SER A 352 -13.28 13.35 -19.15
N PHE A 353 -12.78 14.00 -20.21
CA PHE A 353 -12.77 13.48 -21.57
C PHE A 353 -11.63 12.49 -21.83
N HIS A 354 -10.71 12.30 -20.90
CA HIS A 354 -9.46 11.55 -21.09
C HIS A 354 -8.61 12.10 -22.25
N GLN A 355 -8.69 13.41 -22.47
CA GLN A 355 -8.00 14.12 -23.53
C GLN A 355 -6.89 15.02 -22.98
N GLN A 356 -6.00 15.50 -23.83
CA GLN A 356 -4.83 16.27 -23.41
C GLN A 356 -5.03 17.77 -23.57
N CYS A 357 -4.45 18.54 -22.67
CA CYS A 357 -4.28 19.98 -22.79
C CYS A 357 -2.88 20.39 -22.29
N GLY A 358 -2.44 21.58 -22.69
CA GLY A 358 -1.13 22.05 -22.29
C GLY A 358 -0.90 23.52 -22.61
N VAL A 359 0.31 23.97 -22.27
CA VAL A 359 0.79 25.34 -22.50
C VAL A 359 2.20 25.30 -23.04
N VAL A 360 2.51 26.23 -23.96
CA VAL A 360 3.83 26.36 -24.57
C VAL A 360 4.21 27.85 -24.63
N ASN A 361 5.42 28.19 -24.23
CA ASN A 361 5.98 29.51 -24.43
C ASN A 361 6.52 29.67 -25.87
N HIS A 362 6.25 30.81 -26.46
CA HIS A 362 6.87 31.28 -27.70
C HIS A 362 7.69 32.54 -27.42
N ASP A 363 8.58 32.94 -28.32
CA ASP A 363 9.47 34.09 -28.14
C ASP A 363 8.70 35.38 -27.79
N ASN A 364 7.48 35.55 -28.30
CA ASN A 364 6.68 36.77 -28.16
C ASN A 364 5.33 36.55 -27.44
N GLY A 365 5.12 35.37 -26.81
CA GLY A 365 3.83 35.10 -26.15
C GLY A 365 3.69 33.68 -25.62
N VAL A 366 2.45 33.32 -25.33
CA VAL A 366 2.07 32.02 -24.75
C VAL A 366 0.97 31.39 -25.55
N GLU A 367 1.02 30.09 -25.78
CA GLU A 367 0.03 29.28 -26.48
C GLU A 367 -0.55 28.25 -25.52
N PHE A 368 -1.86 28.29 -25.30
CA PHE A 368 -2.62 27.21 -24.67
C PHE A 368 -3.24 26.33 -25.73
N TRP A 369 -3.26 25.03 -25.51
CA TRP A 369 -3.82 24.06 -26.45
C TRP A 369 -4.63 22.96 -25.77
N MET A 370 -5.58 22.41 -26.51
CA MET A 370 -6.34 21.20 -26.15
C MET A 370 -6.49 20.28 -27.34
N GLU A 371 -6.73 18.99 -27.08
CA GLU A 371 -6.96 17.97 -28.10
C GLU A 371 -8.34 17.34 -27.96
N LEU A 372 -9.00 17.11 -29.09
CA LEU A 372 -10.27 16.39 -29.18
C LEU A 372 -10.24 15.40 -30.33
N GLU A 373 -10.94 14.28 -30.21
CA GLU A 373 -11.06 13.28 -31.26
C GLU A 373 -11.93 13.76 -32.41
N THR A 374 -11.47 13.50 -33.68
CA THR A 374 -12.22 13.83 -34.92
C THR A 374 -12.88 12.63 -35.52
N ASN A 375 -12.44 11.40 -35.23
CA ASN A 375 -12.98 10.17 -35.82
C ASN A 375 -13.72 9.34 -34.76
N SER A 376 -14.81 8.74 -35.20
CA SER A 376 -15.60 7.74 -34.48
C SER A 376 -15.04 6.34 -34.68
#